data_80b349bdb54fca6bb614f88b7e796422
#
_entry.id   80b349bdb54fca6bb614f88b7e796422
#
_cell.length_a   1.000
_cell.length_b   1.000
_cell.length_c   1.000
_cell.angle_alpha   90.00
_cell.angle_beta   90.00
_cell.angle_gamma   90.00
#
_symmetry.space_group_name_H-M   'P 1'
#
loop_
_entity.id
_entity.type
_entity.pdbx_description
1 polymer ?
#
loop_
_entity_poly.entity_id
_entity_poly.type
_entity_poly.pdbx_seq_one_letter_code
_entity_poly.pdbx_strand_id
1 'polypeptide(L)'
;VLSGGKGDGERISEAEAMYRYLTEHGIDGGRLIREERSTNTKENLDYSLELIGSTEPAIGVVTNNFHVFRGVMIGRKCGCREIYPVPSRYRSWRLLLYIPREILAIIKDKIVGNL
;
A
#
# COMPACT_ATOMS: atom_id res chain seq x y z
N VAL A 1 -7.61 4.99 -3.66
CA VAL A 1 -6.27 5.42 -4.11
C VAL A 1 -5.48 4.22 -4.56
N LEU A 2 -4.79 4.34 -5.69
CA LEU A 2 -3.83 3.37 -6.21
C LEU A 2 -2.44 3.94 -5.92
N SER A 3 -1.69 3.29 -5.05
CA SER A 3 -0.42 3.83 -4.56
C SER A 3 0.74 2.91 -4.93
N GLY A 4 1.76 3.50 -5.47
CA GLY A 4 3.02 2.88 -5.84
C GLY A 4 3.76 3.68 -6.90
N GLY A 5 4.98 4.08 -6.57
CA GLY A 5 5.84 4.82 -7.47
C GLY A 5 6.46 3.96 -8.57
N LYS A 6 7.44 4.52 -9.22
CA LYS A 6 8.18 3.89 -10.30
C LYS A 6 9.50 3.32 -9.77
N GLY A 7 9.68 2.01 -9.91
CA GLY A 7 10.94 1.35 -9.57
C GLY A 7 12.02 1.56 -10.62
N ASP A 8 13.27 1.29 -10.24
CA ASP A 8 14.40 1.36 -11.17
C ASP A 8 14.22 0.36 -12.32
N GLY A 9 14.29 0.87 -13.56
CA GLY A 9 14.10 0.07 -14.77
C GLY A 9 12.64 -0.16 -15.19
N GLU A 10 11.68 0.28 -14.42
CA GLU A 10 10.27 0.23 -14.80
C GLU A 10 9.90 1.35 -15.77
N ARG A 11 8.96 1.09 -16.69
CA ARG A 11 8.51 2.08 -17.68
C ARG A 11 7.44 3.00 -17.13
N ILE A 12 6.58 2.47 -16.26
CA ILE A 12 5.45 3.17 -15.62
C ILE A 12 5.46 2.88 -14.12
N SER A 13 4.76 3.70 -13.34
CA SER A 13 4.57 3.48 -11.91
C SER A 13 3.65 2.28 -11.65
N GLU A 14 3.74 1.69 -10.45
CA GLU A 14 2.80 0.66 -10.01
C GLU A 14 1.35 1.19 -10.00
N ALA A 15 1.15 2.43 -9.55
CA ALA A 15 -0.16 3.08 -9.55
C ALA A 15 -0.75 3.22 -10.96
N GLU A 16 0.07 3.59 -11.94
CA GLU A 16 -0.35 3.68 -13.35
C GLU A 16 -0.69 2.29 -13.92
N ALA A 17 0.10 1.28 -13.62
CA ALA A 17 -0.18 -0.09 -14.05
C ALA A 17 -1.52 -0.59 -13.50
N MET A 18 -1.78 -0.35 -12.20
CA MET A 18 -3.06 -0.69 -11.57
C MET A 18 -4.23 0.10 -12.19
N TYR A 19 -4.03 1.38 -12.46
CA TYR A 19 -5.05 2.23 -13.09
C TYR A 19 -5.47 1.69 -14.46
N ARG A 20 -4.51 1.37 -15.32
CA ARG A 20 -4.78 0.79 -16.65
C ARG A 20 -5.52 -0.53 -16.54
N TYR A 21 -5.05 -1.42 -15.68
CA TYR A 21 -5.70 -2.71 -15.46
C TYR A 21 -7.16 -2.56 -15.03
N LEU A 22 -7.43 -1.72 -14.04
CA LEU A 22 -8.79 -1.52 -13.51
C LEU A 22 -9.72 -0.85 -14.53
N THR A 23 -9.25 0.16 -15.27
CA THR A 23 -10.05 0.82 -16.31
C THR A 23 -10.35 -0.10 -17.48
N GLU A 24 -9.40 -0.93 -17.90
CA GLU A 24 -9.61 -1.96 -18.93
C GLU A 24 -10.64 -3.02 -18.48
N HIS A 25 -10.80 -3.25 -17.17
CA HIS A 25 -11.77 -4.16 -16.58
C HIS A 25 -13.10 -3.48 -16.17
N GLY A 26 -13.35 -2.28 -16.65
CA GLY A 26 -14.64 -1.59 -16.52
C GLY A 26 -14.81 -0.73 -15.27
N ILE A 27 -13.75 -0.47 -14.52
CA ILE A 27 -13.80 0.49 -13.40
C ILE A 27 -13.67 1.92 -13.95
N ASP A 28 -14.60 2.78 -13.56
CA ASP A 28 -14.55 4.20 -13.94
C ASP A 28 -13.29 4.87 -13.39
N GLY A 29 -12.47 5.43 -14.30
CA GLY A 29 -11.26 6.14 -13.96
C GLY A 29 -11.47 7.36 -13.04
N GLY A 30 -12.65 7.98 -13.08
CA GLY A 30 -13.03 9.08 -12.18
C GLY A 30 -13.12 8.67 -10.70
N ARG A 31 -13.21 7.37 -10.41
CA ARG A 31 -13.20 6.81 -9.05
C ARG A 31 -11.80 6.44 -8.55
N LEU A 32 -10.79 6.56 -9.40
CA LEU A 32 -9.43 6.11 -9.13
C LEU A 32 -8.50 7.33 -9.00
N ILE A 33 -7.78 7.38 -7.90
CA ILE A 33 -6.74 8.39 -7.65
C ILE A 33 -5.41 7.68 -7.67
N ARG A 34 -4.45 8.18 -8.45
CA ARG A 34 -3.10 7.62 -8.52
C ARG A 34 -2.15 8.36 -7.61
N GLU A 35 -1.40 7.62 -6.82
CA GLU A 35 -0.26 8.09 -6.05
C GLU A 35 0.99 7.44 -6.61
N GLU A 36 1.89 8.20 -7.22
CA GLU A 36 3.01 7.70 -8.03
C GLU A 36 4.38 8.10 -7.48
N ARG A 37 4.43 8.77 -6.31
CA ARG A 37 5.68 9.31 -5.75
C ARG A 37 6.37 8.37 -4.76
N SER A 38 5.60 7.48 -4.16
CA SER A 38 6.04 6.63 -3.06
C SER A 38 7.12 5.63 -3.50
N THR A 39 8.07 5.38 -2.62
CA THR A 39 9.17 4.43 -2.81
C THR A 39 9.18 3.33 -1.74
N ASN A 40 8.31 3.43 -0.75
CA ASN A 40 8.19 2.46 0.35
C ASN A 40 6.77 2.48 0.94
N THR A 41 6.48 1.49 1.80
CA THR A 41 5.12 1.30 2.36
C THR A 41 4.65 2.49 3.21
N LYS A 42 5.55 3.16 3.92
CA LYS A 42 5.17 4.34 4.71
C LYS A 42 4.75 5.48 3.80
N GLU A 43 5.53 5.77 2.78
CA GLU A 43 5.20 6.80 1.79
C GLU A 43 3.92 6.48 1.02
N ASN A 44 3.67 5.18 0.70
CA ASN A 44 2.40 4.78 0.10
C ASN A 44 1.21 5.25 0.93
N LEU A 45 1.27 5.10 2.24
CA LEU A 45 0.18 5.52 3.14
C LEU A 45 0.17 7.03 3.35
N ASP A 46 1.31 7.65 3.63
CA ASP A 46 1.41 9.10 3.86
C ASP A 46 0.87 9.88 2.66
N TYR A 47 1.33 9.57 1.45
CA TYR A 47 0.93 10.27 0.24
C TYR A 47 -0.50 9.94 -0.20
N SER A 48 -0.97 8.72 0.07
CA SER A 48 -2.38 8.38 -0.14
C SER A 48 -3.29 9.18 0.78
N LEU A 49 -2.91 9.35 2.04
CA LEU A 49 -3.66 10.16 3.01
C LEU A 49 -3.65 11.65 2.64
N GLU A 50 -2.53 12.17 2.12
CA GLU A 50 -2.49 13.53 1.56
C GLU A 50 -3.53 13.71 0.44
N LEU A 51 -3.64 12.74 -0.47
CA LEU A 51 -4.59 12.79 -1.59
C LEU A 51 -6.05 12.64 -1.13
N ILE A 52 -6.30 11.85 -0.09
CA ILE A 52 -7.62 11.72 0.54
C ILE A 52 -7.98 13.01 1.31
N GLY A 53 -6.97 13.69 1.86
CA GLY A 53 -7.12 14.95 2.61
C GLY A 53 -7.68 14.79 4.01
N SER A 54 -7.85 13.56 4.51
CA SER A 54 -8.37 13.29 5.86
C SER A 54 -7.96 11.91 6.36
N THR A 55 -7.84 11.76 7.67
CA THR A 55 -7.67 10.47 8.37
C THR A 55 -8.95 9.96 9.05
N GLU A 56 -10.04 10.72 8.94
CA GLU A 56 -11.33 10.39 9.57
C GLU A 56 -12.14 9.30 8.84
N PRO A 57 -12.10 9.18 7.49
CA PRO A 57 -12.83 8.12 6.80
C PRO A 57 -12.35 6.71 7.19
N ALA A 58 -13.25 5.74 7.10
CA ALA A 58 -12.88 4.33 7.16
C ALA A 58 -12.01 3.95 5.94
N ILE A 59 -10.83 3.42 6.19
CA ILE A 59 -9.84 3.10 5.16
C ILE A 59 -9.59 1.60 5.10
N GLY A 60 -9.78 1.00 3.94
CA GLY A 60 -9.36 -0.36 3.63
C GLY A 60 -7.97 -0.39 2.99
N VAL A 61 -7.03 -1.12 3.57
CA VAL A 61 -5.71 -1.33 2.98
C VAL A 61 -5.71 -2.64 2.21
N VAL A 62 -5.70 -2.52 0.88
CA VAL A 62 -5.63 -3.67 -0.04
C VAL A 62 -4.18 -3.91 -0.43
N THR A 63 -3.65 -5.04 -0.02
CA THR A 63 -2.29 -5.48 -0.39
C THR A 63 -2.17 -7.00 -0.19
N ASN A 64 -1.02 -7.56 -0.52
CA ASN A 64 -0.76 -8.97 -0.27
C ASN A 64 -0.88 -9.31 1.21
N ASN A 65 -1.38 -10.51 1.50
CA ASN A 65 -1.65 -10.97 2.87
C ASN A 65 -0.46 -10.85 3.83
N PHE A 66 0.77 -10.99 3.35
CA PHE A 66 1.98 -10.85 4.17
C PHE A 66 2.38 -9.38 4.41
N HIS A 67 1.89 -8.42 3.62
CA HIS A 67 2.16 -6.99 3.81
C HIS A 67 1.04 -6.25 4.57
N VAL A 68 -0.18 -6.80 4.59
CA VAL A 68 -1.35 -6.10 5.09
C VAL A 68 -1.23 -5.69 6.56
N PHE A 69 -0.61 -6.53 7.39
CA PHE A 69 -0.42 -6.24 8.80
C PHE A 69 0.44 -4.99 9.01
N ARG A 70 1.57 -4.91 8.31
CA ARG A 70 2.47 -3.75 8.35
C ARG A 70 1.78 -2.49 7.84
N GLY A 71 1.03 -2.58 6.74
CA GLY A 71 0.25 -1.47 6.20
C GLY A 71 -0.75 -0.89 7.22
N VAL A 72 -1.50 -1.76 7.90
CA VAL A 72 -2.46 -1.33 8.94
C VAL A 72 -1.74 -0.68 10.13
N MET A 73 -0.62 -1.23 10.59
CA MET A 73 0.15 -0.65 11.69
C MET A 73 0.66 0.76 11.36
N ILE A 74 1.22 0.93 10.16
CA ILE A 74 1.70 2.24 9.69
C ILE A 74 0.52 3.22 9.59
N GLY A 75 -0.60 2.82 8.99
CA GLY A 75 -1.77 3.67 8.85
C GLY A 75 -2.36 4.14 10.19
N ARG A 76 -2.37 3.29 11.21
CA ARG A 76 -2.75 3.69 12.57
C ARG A 76 -1.81 4.74 13.14
N LYS A 77 -0.51 4.59 12.89
CA LYS A 77 0.48 5.57 13.33
C LYS A 77 0.36 6.91 12.58
N CYS A 78 -0.06 6.88 11.32
CA CYS A 78 -0.38 8.08 10.54
C CYS A 78 -1.68 8.77 10.98
N GLY A 79 -2.38 8.24 12.00
CA GLY A 79 -3.56 8.86 12.59
C GLY A 79 -4.89 8.32 12.10
N CYS A 80 -4.93 7.28 11.25
CA CYS A 80 -6.17 6.66 10.82
C CYS A 80 -6.85 5.94 12.00
N ARG A 81 -8.06 6.38 12.36
CA ARG A 81 -8.84 5.78 13.45
C ARG A 81 -9.49 4.47 13.00
N GLU A 82 -10.04 4.46 11.81
CA GLU A 82 -10.72 3.31 11.21
C GLU A 82 -9.94 2.79 10.02
N ILE A 83 -9.03 1.84 10.25
CA ILE A 83 -8.24 1.21 9.19
C ILE A 83 -8.36 -0.30 9.27
N TYR A 84 -8.70 -0.90 8.14
CA TYR A 84 -9.03 -2.32 8.02
C TYR A 84 -8.13 -3.04 7.02
N PRO A 85 -7.68 -4.25 7.34
CA PRO A 85 -6.94 -5.08 6.38
C PRO A 85 -7.89 -5.67 5.35
N VAL A 86 -7.52 -5.57 4.08
CA VAL A 86 -8.19 -6.24 2.96
C VAL A 86 -7.14 -7.07 2.21
N PRO A 87 -6.78 -8.26 2.73
CA PRO A 87 -5.71 -9.06 2.17
C PRO A 87 -6.11 -9.64 0.82
N SER A 88 -5.27 -9.46 -0.20
CA SER A 88 -5.36 -10.25 -1.42
C SER A 88 -4.75 -11.64 -1.19
N ARG A 89 -5.38 -12.69 -1.74
CA ARG A 89 -4.86 -14.05 -1.62
C ARG A 89 -3.63 -14.24 -2.50
N TYR A 90 -2.46 -14.24 -1.90
CA TYR A 90 -1.23 -14.66 -2.54
C TYR A 90 -0.92 -16.11 -2.17
N ARG A 91 -1.11 -17.03 -3.11
CA ARG A 91 -0.81 -18.46 -2.93
C ARG A 91 0.44 -18.81 -3.73
N SER A 92 1.59 -18.78 -3.08
CA SER A 92 2.83 -19.29 -3.66
C SER A 92 3.74 -19.83 -2.55
N TRP A 93 4.53 -20.87 -2.85
CA TRP A 93 5.58 -21.36 -1.95
C TRP A 93 6.59 -20.25 -1.59
N ARG A 94 6.72 -19.22 -2.42
CA ARG A 94 7.54 -18.03 -2.14
C ARG A 94 7.09 -17.26 -0.90
N LEU A 95 5.89 -17.51 -0.41
CA LEU A 95 5.39 -16.94 0.84
C LEU A 95 6.34 -17.22 2.01
N LEU A 96 6.97 -18.41 2.05
CA LEU A 96 7.95 -18.78 3.07
C LEU A 96 9.20 -17.87 3.06
N LEU A 97 9.55 -17.28 1.93
CA LEU A 97 10.64 -16.32 1.80
C LEU A 97 10.22 -14.89 2.18
N TYR A 98 8.95 -14.54 1.98
CA TYR A 98 8.45 -13.20 2.27
C TYR A 98 8.15 -12.97 3.75
N ILE A 99 7.72 -13.99 4.50
CA ILE A 99 7.42 -13.87 5.93
C ILE A 99 8.64 -13.39 6.74
N PRO A 100 9.84 -14.02 6.64
CA PRO A 100 11.03 -13.53 7.35
C PRO A 100 11.41 -12.09 6.94
N ARG A 101 11.29 -11.77 5.66
CA ARG A 101 11.55 -10.43 5.15
C ARG A 101 10.61 -9.38 5.76
N GLU A 102 9.32 -9.71 5.91
CA GLU A 102 8.34 -8.81 6.54
C GLU A 102 8.61 -8.61 8.04
N ILE A 103 9.00 -9.66 8.75
CA ILE A 103 9.40 -9.54 10.15
C ILE A 103 10.58 -8.58 10.29
N LEU A 104 11.60 -8.71 9.44
CA LEU A 104 12.75 -7.80 9.43
C LEU A 104 12.35 -6.37 9.04
N ALA A 105 11.40 -6.21 8.10
CA ALA A 105 10.89 -4.91 7.73
C ALA A 105 10.13 -4.23 8.88
N ILE A 106 9.32 -4.97 9.63
CA ILE A 106 8.61 -4.46 10.82
C ILE A 106 9.62 -4.03 11.89
N ILE A 107 10.66 -4.82 12.15
CA ILE A 107 11.71 -4.49 13.11
C ILE A 107 12.43 -3.21 12.68
N LYS A 108 12.82 -3.12 11.40
CA LYS A 108 13.43 -1.92 10.83
C LYS A 108 12.51 -0.69 11.00
N ASP A 109 11.25 -0.80 10.60
CA ASP A 109 10.30 0.31 10.68
C ASP A 109 10.07 0.76 12.13
N LYS A 110 10.12 -0.15 13.09
CA LYS A 110 10.06 0.18 14.50
C LYS A 110 11.31 0.92 14.99
N ILE A 111 12.51 0.51 14.55
CA ILE A 111 13.78 1.15 14.91
C ILE A 111 13.86 2.56 14.34
N VAL A 112 13.48 2.76 13.08
CA VAL A 112 13.53 4.07 12.40
C VAL A 112 12.33 4.97 12.74
N GLY A 113 11.42 4.50 13.57
CA GLY A 113 10.29 5.30 14.04
C GLY A 113 9.11 5.38 13.06
N ASN A 114 9.01 4.50 12.08
CA ASN A 114 7.87 4.40 11.15
C ASN A 114 6.67 3.66 11.77
N LEU A 115 6.90 2.91 12.84
CA LEU A 115 5.90 2.16 13.61
C LEU A 115 5.92 2.55 15.09
#